data_4d4a3e6f08bc829efcae7fb21db9b038
#
_entry.id   4d4a3e6f08bc829efcae7fb21db9b038
#
_cell.length_a   1.000
_cell.length_b   1.000
_cell.length_c   1.000
_cell.angle_alpha   90.00
_cell.angle_beta   90.00
_cell.angle_gamma   90.00
#
_symmetry.space_group_name_H-M   'P 1'
#
loop_
_entity.id
_entity.type
_entity.pdbx_description
1 polymer ?
#
loop_
_entity_poly.entity_id
_entity_poly.type
_entity_poly.pdbx_seq_one_letter_code
_entity_poly.pdbx_strand_id
1 'polypeptide(L)'
;MKCDIKKYFQSINHEILLKNLAKTSLDEEDLWFINTILQSKNNDTKVGLPIGNQTSQWFALFYLNKVDRLIKEKLRIKYYVRYMDDMILVHNNKEYLKFCKQEIEKCVKEELDLSLNSKTQIGRLKNGIDFLGFRHILCEKGKIKTFLRGQAKLRLRKNVKTLSKLRNNNLVDKEYIDVRLNAFKGHLCHSNSKKLLITLRTKYKI
;
A
#
# COMPACT_ATOMS: atom_id res chain seq x y z
N MET A 1 -4.11 2.63 -14.39
CA MET A 1 -5.17 2.11 -13.53
C MET A 1 -4.61 1.88 -12.14
N LYS A 2 -5.32 2.24 -11.12
CA LYS A 2 -5.04 1.88 -9.73
C LYS A 2 -6.16 1.00 -9.22
N CYS A 3 -5.80 -0.16 -8.64
CA CYS A 3 -6.73 -1.09 -8.00
C CYS A 3 -6.37 -1.22 -6.51
N ASP A 4 -7.39 -1.44 -5.72
CA ASP A 4 -7.30 -1.65 -4.28
C ASP A 4 -8.35 -2.69 -3.88
N ILE A 5 -8.05 -3.57 -2.94
CA ILE A 5 -8.96 -4.63 -2.49
C ILE A 5 -9.65 -4.17 -1.20
N LYS A 6 -10.94 -4.43 -1.13
CA LYS A 6 -11.76 -4.05 0.02
C LYS A 6 -11.39 -4.91 1.23
N LYS A 7 -10.99 -4.25 2.35
CA LYS A 7 -10.68 -4.90 3.64
C LYS A 7 -9.77 -6.13 3.52
N TYR A 8 -8.73 -6.06 2.70
CA TYR A 8 -7.92 -7.18 2.24
C TYR A 8 -7.58 -8.20 3.34
N PHE A 9 -6.82 -7.79 4.36
CA PHE A 9 -6.38 -8.68 5.47
C PHE A 9 -7.55 -9.34 6.22
N GLN A 10 -8.68 -8.69 6.28
CA GLN A 10 -9.87 -9.18 6.99
C GLN A 10 -10.73 -10.12 6.13
N SER A 11 -10.49 -10.13 4.82
CA SER A 11 -11.31 -10.86 3.84
C SER A 11 -10.62 -12.09 3.26
N ILE A 12 -9.37 -12.38 3.65
CA ILE A 12 -8.63 -13.55 3.16
C ILE A 12 -9.29 -14.82 3.69
N ASN A 13 -9.74 -15.69 2.79
CA ASN A 13 -10.35 -16.97 3.10
C ASN A 13 -9.28 -18.03 3.37
N HIS A 14 -9.32 -18.67 4.54
CA HIS A 14 -8.32 -19.64 4.98
C HIS A 14 -8.31 -20.90 4.10
N GLU A 15 -9.48 -21.41 3.70
CA GLU A 15 -9.58 -22.61 2.86
C GLU A 15 -8.95 -22.38 1.47
N ILE A 16 -9.22 -21.21 0.86
CA ILE A 16 -8.61 -20.84 -0.42
C ILE A 16 -7.09 -20.65 -0.27
N LEU A 17 -6.64 -20.04 0.82
CA LEU A 17 -5.22 -19.87 1.10
C LEU A 17 -4.51 -21.21 1.22
N LEU A 18 -5.01 -22.11 2.08
CA LEU A 18 -4.45 -23.45 2.29
C LEU A 18 -4.47 -24.28 1.01
N LYS A 19 -5.59 -24.26 0.25
CA LYS A 19 -5.70 -24.92 -1.07
C LYS A 19 -4.66 -24.42 -2.07
N ASN A 20 -4.33 -23.14 -2.04
CA ASN A 20 -3.30 -22.57 -2.92
C ASN A 20 -1.89 -22.91 -2.44
N LEU A 21 -1.64 -22.95 -1.13
CA LEU A 21 -0.37 -23.36 -0.53
C LEU A 21 -0.09 -24.84 -0.77
N ALA A 22 -1.09 -25.70 -0.67
CA ALA A 22 -0.97 -27.15 -0.95
C ALA A 22 -0.52 -27.47 -2.40
N LYS A 23 -0.58 -26.51 -3.32
CA LYS A 23 -0.06 -26.65 -4.69
C LYS A 23 1.45 -26.32 -4.79
N THR A 24 2.04 -25.92 -3.72
CA THR A 24 3.49 -25.68 -3.61
C THR A 24 4.17 -26.94 -3.05
N SER A 25 5.45 -26.87 -2.77
CA SER A 25 6.23 -27.99 -2.19
C SER A 25 6.10 -28.14 -0.67
N LEU A 26 5.03 -27.61 -0.08
CA LEU A 26 4.72 -27.79 1.34
C LEU A 26 4.11 -29.17 1.59
N ASP A 27 4.50 -29.82 2.71
CA ASP A 27 3.92 -31.07 3.15
C ASP A 27 2.69 -30.88 4.07
N GLU A 28 2.12 -31.98 4.56
CA GLU A 28 0.94 -31.95 5.41
C GLU A 28 1.22 -31.32 6.78
N GLU A 29 2.41 -31.48 7.32
CA GLU A 29 2.83 -30.91 8.61
C GLU A 29 2.96 -29.39 8.51
N ASP A 30 3.54 -28.89 7.41
CA ASP A 30 3.60 -27.45 7.10
C ASP A 30 2.20 -26.85 7.02
N LEU A 31 1.28 -27.51 6.31
CA LEU A 31 -0.09 -27.05 6.14
C LEU A 31 -0.88 -27.05 7.45
N TRP A 32 -0.67 -28.06 8.28
CA TRP A 32 -1.25 -28.12 9.62
C TRP A 32 -0.74 -26.98 10.49
N PHE A 33 0.56 -26.72 10.47
CA PHE A 33 1.17 -25.62 11.22
C PHE A 33 0.65 -24.26 10.78
N ILE A 34 0.56 -24.04 9.46
CA ILE A 34 -0.02 -22.80 8.90
C ILE A 34 -1.48 -22.63 9.33
N ASN A 35 -2.27 -23.70 9.27
CA ASN A 35 -3.65 -23.66 9.73
C ASN A 35 -3.78 -23.28 11.21
N THR A 36 -2.90 -23.82 12.06
CA THR A 36 -2.83 -23.48 13.49
C THR A 36 -2.54 -21.98 13.69
N ILE A 37 -1.61 -21.41 12.91
CA ILE A 37 -1.34 -19.95 12.94
C ILE A 37 -2.56 -19.15 12.52
N LEU A 38 -3.26 -19.55 11.46
CA LEU A 38 -4.45 -18.84 10.98
C LEU A 38 -5.58 -18.82 12.01
N GLN A 39 -5.74 -19.90 12.76
CA GLN A 39 -6.76 -20.04 13.81
C GLN A 39 -6.38 -19.33 15.12
N SER A 40 -5.12 -18.92 15.30
CA SER A 40 -4.61 -18.32 16.54
C SER A 40 -5.35 -17.05 17.01
N LYS A 41 -6.07 -16.38 16.12
CA LYS A 41 -6.82 -15.15 16.42
C LYS A 41 -8.25 -15.44 16.93
N ASN A 42 -8.92 -16.40 16.34
CA ASN A 42 -10.31 -16.75 16.67
C ASN A 42 -10.63 -18.10 16.03
N ASN A 43 -10.82 -19.13 16.82
CA ASN A 43 -11.07 -20.49 16.34
C ASN A 43 -12.36 -20.61 15.47
N ASP A 44 -13.27 -19.63 15.58
CA ASP A 44 -14.58 -19.67 14.89
C ASP A 44 -14.61 -18.94 13.53
N THR A 45 -13.54 -18.20 13.16
CA THR A 45 -13.53 -17.48 11.89
C THR A 45 -12.64 -18.14 10.87
N LYS A 46 -13.23 -18.56 9.74
CA LYS A 46 -12.50 -19.07 8.56
C LYS A 46 -11.97 -17.97 7.64
N VAL A 47 -12.01 -16.72 8.07
CA VAL A 47 -11.70 -15.56 7.26
C VAL A 47 -10.88 -14.55 8.07
N GLY A 48 -9.88 -13.96 7.41
CA GLY A 48 -9.04 -12.89 7.95
C GLY A 48 -7.73 -13.39 8.56
N LEU A 49 -6.67 -12.61 8.36
CA LEU A 49 -5.34 -12.93 8.90
C LEU A 49 -5.14 -12.33 10.29
N PRO A 50 -4.40 -13.01 11.19
CA PRO A 50 -4.00 -12.44 12.48
C PRO A 50 -3.14 -11.18 12.25
N ILE A 51 -3.53 -10.06 12.89
CA ILE A 51 -2.78 -8.81 12.79
C ILE A 51 -1.62 -8.84 13.80
N GLY A 52 -0.42 -8.45 13.34
CA GLY A 52 0.78 -8.42 14.16
C GLY A 52 1.74 -9.61 13.95
N ASN A 53 1.29 -10.68 13.33
CA ASN A 53 2.16 -11.79 12.94
C ASN A 53 2.90 -11.47 11.64
N GLN A 54 4.19 -11.73 11.61
CA GLN A 54 5.01 -11.57 10.40
C GLN A 54 4.55 -12.52 9.28
N THR A 55 4.18 -13.75 9.62
CA THR A 55 3.64 -14.75 8.69
C THR A 55 2.39 -14.27 7.95
N SER A 56 1.53 -13.48 8.60
CA SER A 56 0.33 -12.92 7.97
C SER A 56 0.65 -12.03 6.77
N GLN A 57 1.79 -11.33 6.78
CA GLN A 57 2.23 -10.52 5.64
C GLN A 57 2.61 -11.41 4.45
N TRP A 58 3.29 -12.53 4.71
CA TRP A 58 3.66 -13.50 3.67
C TRP A 58 2.43 -14.18 3.08
N PHE A 59 1.46 -14.57 3.91
CA PHE A 59 0.19 -15.13 3.44
C PHE A 59 -0.58 -14.13 2.58
N ALA A 60 -0.63 -12.87 3.00
CA ALA A 60 -1.24 -11.81 2.21
C ALA A 60 -0.52 -11.58 0.87
N LEU A 61 0.81 -11.61 0.85
CA LEU A 61 1.56 -11.51 -0.41
C LEU A 61 1.27 -12.69 -1.34
N PHE A 62 1.28 -13.90 -0.81
CA PHE A 62 1.05 -15.13 -1.56
C PHE A 62 -0.38 -15.23 -2.10
N TYR A 63 -1.39 -14.82 -1.33
CA TYR A 63 -2.80 -14.97 -1.69
C TYR A 63 -3.15 -14.29 -3.03
N LEU A 64 -2.50 -13.17 -3.36
CA LEU A 64 -2.70 -12.46 -4.63
C LEU A 64 -1.81 -12.95 -5.78
N ASN A 65 -1.04 -14.01 -5.60
CA ASN A 65 -0.14 -14.54 -6.64
C ASN A 65 -0.91 -14.88 -7.94
N LYS A 66 -2.15 -15.38 -7.83
CA LYS A 66 -3.00 -15.64 -9.02
C LYS A 66 -3.30 -14.37 -9.81
N VAL A 67 -3.54 -13.26 -9.11
CA VAL A 67 -3.79 -11.96 -9.74
C VAL A 67 -2.52 -11.46 -10.42
N ASP A 68 -1.35 -11.61 -9.77
CA ASP A 68 -0.06 -11.24 -10.35
C ASP A 68 0.19 -12.02 -11.65
N ARG A 69 -0.04 -13.35 -11.64
CA ARG A 69 0.11 -14.19 -12.83
C ARG A 69 -0.89 -13.80 -13.93
N LEU A 70 -2.15 -13.57 -13.59
CA LEU A 70 -3.13 -13.07 -14.55
C LEU A 70 -2.63 -11.80 -15.23
N ILE A 71 -2.17 -10.81 -14.45
CA ILE A 71 -1.72 -9.52 -14.98
C ILE A 71 -0.46 -9.66 -15.84
N LYS A 72 0.50 -10.47 -15.42
CA LYS A 72 1.81 -10.57 -16.08
C LYS A 72 1.80 -11.57 -17.24
N GLU A 73 1.18 -12.73 -17.07
CA GLU A 73 1.25 -13.85 -18.01
C GLU A 73 0.12 -13.79 -19.05
N LYS A 74 -1.14 -13.58 -18.60
CA LYS A 74 -2.31 -13.58 -19.50
C LYS A 74 -2.58 -12.19 -20.08
N LEU A 75 -2.67 -11.16 -19.23
CA LEU A 75 -2.93 -9.79 -19.67
C LEU A 75 -1.66 -9.08 -20.16
N ARG A 76 -0.48 -9.65 -19.99
CA ARG A 76 0.82 -9.16 -20.49
C ARG A 76 1.06 -7.68 -20.22
N ILE A 77 0.61 -7.16 -19.08
CA ILE A 77 0.85 -5.78 -18.68
C ILE A 77 2.32 -5.61 -18.34
N LYS A 78 3.04 -4.84 -19.16
CA LYS A 78 4.48 -4.58 -19.01
C LYS A 78 4.79 -3.82 -17.71
N TYR A 79 4.04 -2.76 -17.44
CA TYR A 79 4.26 -1.86 -16.30
C TYR A 79 3.22 -2.14 -15.22
N TYR A 80 3.60 -2.99 -14.29
CA TYR A 80 2.81 -3.43 -13.15
C TYR A 80 3.64 -3.35 -11.88
N VAL A 81 3.05 -2.83 -10.82
CA VAL A 81 3.62 -2.84 -9.47
C VAL A 81 2.51 -3.09 -8.47
N ARG A 82 2.80 -3.90 -7.46
CA ARG A 82 1.92 -4.19 -6.33
C ARG A 82 2.68 -4.01 -5.01
N TYR A 83 2.01 -3.41 -4.05
CA TYR A 83 2.41 -3.42 -2.65
C TYR A 83 1.20 -3.84 -1.83
N MET A 84 1.24 -5.07 -1.31
CA MET A 84 0.09 -5.74 -0.68
C MET A 84 -1.12 -5.76 -1.62
N ASP A 85 -2.22 -5.11 -1.23
CA ASP A 85 -3.47 -4.96 -1.98
C ASP A 85 -3.51 -3.75 -2.93
N ASP A 86 -2.55 -2.83 -2.80
CA ASP A 86 -2.48 -1.64 -3.65
C ASP A 86 -1.72 -1.93 -4.95
N MET A 87 -2.42 -1.95 -6.08
CA MET A 87 -1.91 -2.34 -7.39
C MET A 87 -1.99 -1.19 -8.38
N ILE A 88 -0.93 -1.01 -9.17
CA ILE A 88 -0.88 -0.04 -10.26
C ILE A 88 -0.53 -0.75 -11.56
N LEU A 89 -1.36 -0.55 -12.59
CA LEU A 89 -1.14 -1.00 -13.95
C LEU A 89 -1.06 0.22 -14.87
N VAL A 90 -0.03 0.28 -15.71
CA VAL A 90 0.16 1.36 -16.67
C VAL A 90 0.13 0.81 -18.08
N HIS A 91 -0.74 1.38 -18.90
CA HIS A 91 -0.88 1.05 -20.32
C HIS A 91 -1.36 2.29 -21.08
N ASN A 92 -1.02 2.40 -22.37
CA ASN A 92 -1.39 3.53 -23.23
C ASN A 92 -2.84 3.45 -23.72
N ASN A 93 -3.40 2.26 -23.84
CA ASN A 93 -4.77 2.03 -24.26
C ASN A 93 -5.71 1.97 -23.04
N LYS A 94 -6.65 2.92 -22.96
CA LYS A 94 -7.63 3.00 -21.85
C LYS A 94 -8.68 1.89 -21.92
N GLU A 95 -9.11 1.50 -23.11
CA GLU A 95 -10.12 0.44 -23.27
C GLU A 95 -9.54 -0.89 -22.86
N TYR A 96 -8.27 -1.15 -23.18
CA TYR A 96 -7.56 -2.33 -22.69
C TYR A 96 -7.47 -2.35 -21.14
N LEU A 97 -7.23 -1.21 -20.51
CA LEU A 97 -7.25 -1.14 -19.05
C LEU A 97 -8.64 -1.40 -18.46
N LYS A 98 -9.74 -1.05 -19.16
CA LYS A 98 -11.09 -1.40 -18.74
C LYS A 98 -11.33 -2.92 -18.81
N PHE A 99 -10.88 -3.54 -19.90
CA PHE A 99 -10.91 -5.00 -20.05
C PHE A 99 -10.08 -5.67 -18.94
N CYS A 100 -8.84 -5.22 -18.71
CA CYS A 100 -8.01 -5.72 -17.60
C CYS A 100 -8.71 -5.59 -16.24
N LYS A 101 -9.42 -4.48 -15.99
CA LYS A 101 -10.18 -4.31 -14.74
C LYS A 101 -11.24 -5.41 -14.59
N GLN A 102 -12.00 -5.70 -15.63
CA GLN A 102 -13.04 -6.74 -15.61
C GLN A 102 -12.45 -8.12 -15.33
N GLU A 103 -11.36 -8.47 -16.01
CA GLU A 103 -10.67 -9.75 -15.81
C GLU A 103 -10.07 -9.88 -14.39
N ILE A 104 -9.49 -8.80 -13.86
CA ILE A 104 -8.99 -8.78 -12.47
C ILE A 104 -10.16 -8.92 -11.49
N GLU A 105 -11.26 -8.20 -11.70
CA GLU A 105 -12.43 -8.24 -10.82
C GLU A 105 -13.04 -9.65 -10.80
N LYS A 106 -13.14 -10.30 -11.97
CA LYS A 106 -13.56 -11.69 -12.09
C LYS A 106 -12.65 -12.64 -11.32
N CYS A 107 -11.34 -12.57 -11.55
CA CYS A 107 -10.35 -13.41 -10.87
C CYS A 107 -10.39 -13.22 -9.34
N VAL A 108 -10.45 -11.99 -8.88
CA VAL A 108 -10.50 -11.63 -7.45
C VAL A 108 -11.77 -12.18 -6.81
N LYS A 109 -12.92 -12.13 -7.50
CA LYS A 109 -14.19 -12.60 -6.99
C LYS A 109 -14.30 -14.14 -7.03
N GLU A 110 -14.04 -14.76 -8.19
CA GLU A 110 -14.30 -16.18 -8.42
C GLU A 110 -13.23 -17.08 -7.81
N GLU A 111 -11.96 -16.64 -7.83
CA GLU A 111 -10.83 -17.48 -7.41
C GLU A 111 -10.32 -17.19 -5.99
N LEU A 112 -10.60 -16.01 -5.47
CA LEU A 112 -10.06 -15.55 -4.18
C LEU A 112 -11.13 -15.13 -3.18
N ASP A 113 -12.40 -15.15 -3.56
CA ASP A 113 -13.52 -14.70 -2.72
C ASP A 113 -13.31 -13.30 -2.15
N LEU A 114 -12.75 -12.40 -2.97
CA LEU A 114 -12.47 -11.01 -2.62
C LEU A 114 -13.25 -10.05 -3.50
N SER A 115 -13.24 -8.77 -3.17
CA SER A 115 -13.85 -7.73 -3.99
C SER A 115 -12.92 -6.51 -4.13
N LEU A 116 -12.96 -5.88 -5.32
CA LEU A 116 -12.26 -4.61 -5.52
C LEU A 116 -12.94 -3.50 -4.73
N ASN A 117 -12.13 -2.55 -4.24
CA ASN A 117 -12.61 -1.37 -3.58
C ASN A 117 -13.22 -0.40 -4.62
N SER A 118 -14.27 0.33 -4.25
CA SER A 118 -14.88 1.38 -5.07
C SER A 118 -13.90 2.49 -5.49
N LYS A 119 -12.76 2.61 -4.82
CA LYS A 119 -11.66 3.53 -5.16
C LYS A 119 -10.84 3.07 -6.37
N THR A 120 -11.09 1.87 -6.90
CA THR A 120 -10.44 1.38 -8.12
C THR A 120 -10.78 2.28 -9.30
N GLN A 121 -9.75 2.88 -9.91
CA GLN A 121 -9.95 3.90 -10.94
C GLN A 121 -8.94 3.84 -12.08
N ILE A 122 -9.36 4.27 -13.26
CA ILE A 122 -8.51 4.46 -14.43
C ILE A 122 -8.35 5.95 -14.65
N GLY A 123 -7.13 6.45 -14.57
CA GLY A 123 -6.82 7.87 -14.74
C GLY A 123 -5.56 8.10 -15.55
N ARG A 124 -5.36 9.34 -16.01
CA ARG A 124 -4.13 9.74 -16.71
C ARG A 124 -3.01 9.99 -15.70
N LEU A 125 -1.78 9.51 -15.96
CA LEU A 125 -0.63 9.71 -15.08
C LEU A 125 -0.27 11.17 -14.85
N LYS A 126 -0.53 12.04 -15.83
CA LYS A 126 -0.33 13.49 -15.68
C LYS A 126 -1.25 14.15 -14.64
N ASN A 127 -2.39 13.52 -14.31
CA ASN A 127 -3.26 13.98 -13.23
C ASN A 127 -2.75 13.55 -11.85
N GLY A 128 -1.68 12.73 -11.82
CA GLY A 128 -1.08 12.17 -10.62
C GLY A 128 -1.76 10.90 -10.13
N ILE A 129 -0.95 10.00 -9.59
CA ILE A 129 -1.39 8.75 -8.95
C ILE A 129 -0.85 8.71 -7.52
N ASP A 130 -1.71 8.34 -6.59
CA ASP A 130 -1.34 8.19 -5.18
C ASP A 130 -0.89 6.75 -4.92
N PHE A 131 0.35 6.58 -4.43
CA PHE A 131 0.93 5.28 -4.10
C PHE A 131 1.91 5.40 -2.93
N LEU A 132 1.84 4.49 -1.96
CA LEU A 132 2.73 4.42 -0.79
C LEU A 132 2.93 5.76 -0.06
N GLY A 133 1.85 6.52 0.12
CA GLY A 133 1.92 7.81 0.84
C GLY A 133 2.36 9.00 0.00
N PHE A 134 2.74 8.79 -1.25
CA PHE A 134 3.16 9.83 -2.17
C PHE A 134 2.18 9.98 -3.35
N ARG A 135 2.25 11.15 -3.98
CA ARG A 135 1.58 11.46 -5.25
C ARG A 135 2.62 11.59 -6.34
N HIS A 136 2.55 10.72 -7.32
CA HIS A 136 3.45 10.68 -8.48
C HIS A 136 2.78 11.33 -9.68
N ILE A 137 3.43 12.29 -10.30
CA ILE A 137 2.90 13.04 -11.45
C ILE A 137 3.88 12.90 -12.60
N LEU A 138 3.39 12.43 -13.74
CA LEU A 138 4.15 12.41 -14.97
C LEU A 138 4.14 13.82 -15.57
N CYS A 139 5.33 14.42 -15.64
CA CYS A 139 5.56 15.73 -16.26
C CYS A 139 6.01 15.58 -17.71
N GLU A 140 6.17 16.72 -18.39
CA GLU A 140 6.74 16.78 -19.73
C GLU A 140 8.13 16.13 -19.79
N LYS A 141 8.52 15.67 -20.96
CA LYS A 141 9.79 14.96 -21.24
C LYS A 141 9.98 13.68 -20.38
N GLY A 142 8.88 13.03 -19.95
CA GLY A 142 8.92 11.76 -19.22
C GLY A 142 9.42 11.84 -17.77
N LYS A 143 9.67 13.02 -17.24
CA LYS A 143 10.10 13.19 -15.84
C LYS A 143 8.95 12.92 -14.87
N ILE A 144 9.24 12.25 -13.75
CA ILE A 144 8.30 12.01 -12.68
C ILE A 144 8.61 12.94 -11.50
N LYS A 145 7.60 13.66 -11.03
CA LYS A 145 7.67 14.40 -9.78
C LYS A 145 6.87 13.67 -8.71
N THR A 146 7.49 13.48 -7.56
CA THR A 146 6.90 12.78 -6.40
C THR A 146 6.68 13.76 -5.28
N PHE A 147 5.45 13.86 -4.77
CA PHE A 147 5.08 14.77 -3.69
C PHE A 147 4.42 14.01 -2.55
N LEU A 148 4.51 14.55 -1.34
CA LEU A 148 3.65 14.08 -0.25
C LEU A 148 2.17 14.26 -0.61
N ARG A 149 1.33 13.30 -0.24
CA ARG A 149 -0.12 13.43 -0.32
C ARG A 149 -0.61 14.59 0.54
N GLY A 150 -1.74 15.19 0.15
CA GLY A 150 -2.33 16.34 0.86
C GLY A 150 -2.51 16.10 2.36
N GLN A 151 -3.06 14.96 2.75
CA GLN A 151 -3.24 14.60 4.16
C GLN A 151 -1.91 14.44 4.91
N ALA A 152 -0.88 13.85 4.29
CA ALA A 152 0.45 13.75 4.90
C ALA A 152 1.11 15.12 5.08
N LYS A 153 0.92 16.05 4.13
CA LYS A 153 1.35 17.44 4.27
C LYS A 153 0.66 18.14 5.44
N LEU A 154 -0.65 17.96 5.59
CA LEU A 154 -1.42 18.54 6.69
C LEU A 154 -0.95 17.98 8.05
N ARG A 155 -0.75 16.67 8.14
CA ARG A 155 -0.21 16.01 9.35
C ARG A 155 1.18 16.55 9.69
N LEU A 156 2.08 16.67 8.71
CA LEU A 156 3.41 17.24 8.92
C LEU A 156 3.33 18.67 9.45
N ARG A 157 2.49 19.53 8.84
CA ARG A 157 2.29 20.91 9.31
C ARG A 157 1.77 20.97 10.74
N LYS A 158 0.80 20.11 11.08
CA LYS A 158 0.24 20.02 12.43
C LYS A 158 1.32 19.61 13.44
N ASN A 159 2.11 18.59 13.13
CA ASN A 159 3.17 18.09 14.01
C ASN A 159 4.25 19.18 14.23
N VAL A 160 4.72 19.85 13.18
CA VAL A 160 5.71 20.93 13.29
C VAL A 160 5.17 22.10 14.13
N LYS A 161 3.89 22.48 13.95
CA LYS A 161 3.23 23.50 14.78
C LYS A 161 3.13 23.08 16.25
N THR A 162 2.84 21.80 16.53
CA THR A 162 2.81 21.28 17.91
C THR A 162 4.19 21.31 18.55
N LEU A 163 5.24 20.88 17.82
CA LEU A 163 6.62 20.93 18.31
C LEU A 163 7.05 22.38 18.66
N SER A 164 6.68 23.36 17.81
CA SER A 164 6.94 24.77 18.11
C SER A 164 6.25 25.23 19.40
N LYS A 165 4.98 24.84 19.61
CA LYS A 165 4.28 25.19 20.86
C LYS A 165 4.93 24.56 22.09
N LEU A 166 5.31 23.28 22.01
CA LEU A 166 5.98 22.58 23.12
C LEU A 166 7.31 23.24 23.48
N ARG A 167 8.09 23.67 22.47
CA ARG A 167 9.33 24.40 22.67
C ARG A 167 9.10 25.76 23.34
N ASN A 168 8.14 26.55 22.85
CA ASN A 168 7.83 27.86 23.40
C ASN A 168 7.37 27.82 24.85
N ASN A 169 6.78 26.69 25.27
CA ASN A 169 6.36 26.42 26.65
C ASN A 169 7.46 25.72 27.48
N ASN A 170 8.70 25.60 26.96
CA ASN A 170 9.81 24.90 27.59
C ASN A 170 9.53 23.45 28.02
N LEU A 171 8.59 22.77 27.34
CA LEU A 171 8.21 21.38 27.60
C LEU A 171 9.10 20.36 26.89
N VAL A 172 9.86 20.77 25.90
CA VAL A 172 10.81 19.94 25.14
C VAL A 172 12.05 20.74 24.80
N ASP A 173 13.19 20.06 24.78
CA ASP A 173 14.47 20.62 24.41
C ASP A 173 14.69 20.65 22.87
N LYS A 174 15.82 21.21 22.47
CA LYS A 174 16.20 21.27 21.06
C LYS A 174 16.50 19.89 20.49
N GLU A 175 17.11 19.02 21.28
CA GLU A 175 17.49 17.67 20.85
C GLU A 175 16.26 16.83 20.50
N TYR A 176 15.24 16.82 21.36
CA TYR A 176 13.96 16.18 21.07
C TYR A 176 13.34 16.65 19.76
N ILE A 177 13.36 17.96 19.49
CA ILE A 177 12.83 18.54 18.26
C ILE A 177 13.64 18.05 17.06
N ASP A 178 14.96 18.08 17.12
CA ASP A 178 15.83 17.69 16.01
C ASP A 178 15.66 16.19 15.67
N VAL A 179 15.52 15.31 16.65
CA VAL A 179 15.20 13.88 16.46
C VAL A 179 13.87 13.72 15.69
N ARG A 180 12.82 14.41 16.13
CA ARG A 180 11.51 14.37 15.46
C ARG A 180 11.54 14.93 14.04
N LEU A 181 12.27 16.03 13.82
CA LEU A 181 12.40 16.63 12.49
C LEU A 181 13.24 15.76 11.54
N ASN A 182 14.27 15.09 12.05
CA ASN A 182 15.08 14.16 11.27
C ASN A 182 14.27 12.94 10.80
N ALA A 183 13.35 12.44 11.62
CA ALA A 183 12.41 11.39 11.18
C ALA A 183 11.56 11.86 9.98
N PHE A 184 11.04 13.07 10.00
CA PHE A 184 10.33 13.65 8.84
C PHE A 184 11.24 13.87 7.64
N LYS A 185 12.49 14.31 7.85
CA LYS A 185 13.47 14.47 6.78
C LYS A 185 13.75 13.16 6.05
N GLY A 186 13.90 12.05 6.79
CA GLY A 186 14.05 10.70 6.23
C GLY A 186 12.88 10.31 5.31
N HIS A 187 11.64 10.60 5.73
CA HIS A 187 10.48 10.34 4.87
C HIS A 187 10.42 11.26 3.63
N LEU A 188 10.79 12.53 3.79
CA LEU A 188 10.75 13.53 2.72
C LEU A 188 11.85 13.37 1.67
N CYS A 189 12.97 12.68 1.98
CA CYS A 189 14.08 12.49 1.05
C CYS A 189 13.67 11.73 -0.22
N HIS A 190 12.62 10.89 -0.13
CA HIS A 190 12.05 10.14 -1.26
C HIS A 190 11.12 10.98 -2.15
N SER A 191 11.02 12.30 -1.92
CA SER A 191 10.10 13.17 -2.66
C SER A 191 10.70 14.53 -3.02
N ASN A 192 10.06 15.20 -3.97
CA ASN A 192 10.36 16.60 -4.30
C ASN A 192 9.84 17.60 -3.24
N SER A 193 9.47 17.11 -2.05
CA SER A 193 8.91 17.93 -0.97
C SER A 193 9.94 18.35 0.10
N LYS A 194 11.24 18.18 -0.15
CA LYS A 194 12.32 18.51 0.80
C LYS A 194 12.24 19.96 1.28
N LYS A 195 11.99 20.90 0.38
CA LYS A 195 11.86 22.35 0.71
C LYS A 195 10.71 22.63 1.69
N LEU A 196 9.68 21.76 1.74
CA LEU A 196 8.54 21.93 2.65
C LEU A 196 8.98 21.94 4.12
N LEU A 197 9.86 21.03 4.51
CA LEU A 197 10.35 20.97 5.89
C LEU A 197 11.15 22.22 6.26
N ILE A 198 12.03 22.68 5.36
CA ILE A 198 12.81 23.91 5.55
C ILE A 198 11.87 25.10 5.76
N THR A 199 10.88 25.28 4.87
CA THR A 199 9.89 26.35 4.98
C THR A 199 9.12 26.29 6.30
N LEU A 200 8.77 25.08 6.77
CA LEU A 200 8.07 24.92 8.04
C LEU A 200 8.95 25.23 9.24
N ARG A 201 10.23 24.81 9.22
CA ARG A 201 11.20 25.17 10.28
C ARG A 201 11.34 26.67 10.42
N THR A 202 11.56 27.38 9.31
CA THR A 202 11.66 28.84 9.29
C THR A 202 10.37 29.50 9.79
N LYS A 203 9.20 29.06 9.29
CA LYS A 203 7.90 29.62 9.67
C LYS A 203 7.59 29.50 11.17
N TYR A 204 7.95 28.37 11.76
CA TYR A 204 7.65 28.06 13.17
C TYR A 204 8.86 28.27 14.10
N LYS A 205 9.96 28.81 13.59
CA LYS A 205 11.20 29.15 14.34
C LYS A 205 11.74 27.98 15.19
N ILE A 206 11.81 26.78 14.60
CA ILE A 206 12.30 25.55 15.27
C ILE A 206 13.42 24.90 14.48
#